data_07f83fbca10adaf34af0297a9a1ec896
#
_entry.id   07f83fbca10adaf34af0297a9a1ec896
#
_cell.length_a   1.000
_cell.length_b   1.000
_cell.length_c   1.000
_cell.angle_alpha   90.00
_cell.angle_beta   90.00
_cell.angle_gamma   90.00
#
_symmetry.space_group_name_H-M   'P 1'
#
loop_
_entity.id
_entity.type
_entity.pdbx_description
1 polymer ?
#
loop_
_entity_poly.entity_id
_entity_poly.type
_entity_poly.pdbx_seq_one_letter_code
_entity_poly.pdbx_strand_id
1 'polypeptide(L)'
;MKTLNINQKLSSIQAEFKSKKSRYNKFGKYYYRSAEDILEAIKPINIKYEVNFTINEELNTDLGTPVIKAVATITCNDTGDSLTASAYAVVEKAGGMALPQAYGSASSYAKKYCLGNLLLIDDSADADEHNTGAIKKTLTGSTTTAPVAKPKITKDNIDKAKKFLANNGKLETLIATYDIDAESLKELKNE
;
A
#
# COMPACT_ATOMS: atom_id res chain seq x y z
N MET A 1 3.32 -40.52 -15.76
CA MET A 1 2.78 -39.55 -14.76
C MET A 1 1.76 -38.66 -15.48
N LYS A 2 0.64 -38.33 -14.84
CA LYS A 2 -0.38 -37.44 -15.47
C LYS A 2 0.18 -36.02 -15.48
N THR A 3 0.36 -35.45 -16.67
CA THR A 3 0.84 -34.05 -16.80
C THR A 3 -0.20 -33.11 -16.23
N LEU A 4 0.20 -32.21 -15.32
CA LEU A 4 -0.67 -31.21 -14.71
C LEU A 4 -1.01 -30.15 -15.75
N ASN A 5 -2.27 -29.77 -15.86
CA ASN A 5 -2.67 -28.59 -16.65
C ASN A 5 -2.31 -27.28 -15.92
N ILE A 6 -2.39 -26.14 -16.62
CA ILE A 6 -1.97 -24.84 -16.08
C ILE A 6 -2.71 -24.45 -14.77
N ASN A 7 -4.01 -24.78 -14.65
CA ASN A 7 -4.76 -24.50 -13.42
C ASN A 7 -4.22 -25.34 -12.24
N GLN A 8 -3.91 -26.61 -12.47
CA GLN A 8 -3.35 -27.49 -11.44
C GLN A 8 -1.93 -27.07 -11.05
N LYS A 9 -1.10 -26.68 -12.05
CA LYS A 9 0.23 -26.13 -11.80
C LYS A 9 0.13 -24.85 -10.95
N LEU A 10 -0.74 -23.88 -11.31
CA LEU A 10 -0.92 -22.66 -10.56
C LEU A 10 -1.42 -22.93 -9.14
N SER A 11 -2.41 -23.79 -8.94
CA SER A 11 -2.90 -24.14 -7.60
C SER A 11 -1.81 -24.74 -6.71
N SER A 12 -0.96 -25.60 -7.28
CA SER A 12 0.18 -26.19 -6.56
C SER A 12 1.23 -25.12 -6.20
N ILE A 13 1.49 -24.19 -7.12
CA ILE A 13 2.39 -23.06 -6.91
C ILE A 13 1.85 -22.16 -5.78
N GLN A 14 0.58 -21.78 -5.82
CA GLN A 14 -0.05 -20.94 -4.79
C GLN A 14 0.03 -21.57 -3.40
N ALA A 15 -0.12 -22.88 -3.30
CA ALA A 15 -0.01 -23.60 -2.02
C ALA A 15 1.43 -23.63 -1.48
N GLU A 16 2.41 -23.77 -2.37
CA GLU A 16 3.83 -23.90 -2.00
C GLU A 16 4.54 -22.56 -1.86
N PHE A 17 4.17 -21.57 -2.67
CA PHE A 17 4.89 -20.30 -2.79
C PHE A 17 4.94 -19.55 -1.46
N LYS A 18 6.15 -19.20 -1.03
CA LYS A 18 6.39 -18.40 0.17
C LYS A 18 7.39 -17.32 -0.14
N SER A 19 6.99 -16.08 0.00
CA SER A 19 7.89 -14.93 -0.04
C SER A 19 7.80 -14.18 1.29
N LYS A 20 8.89 -14.19 2.05
CA LYS A 20 8.93 -13.58 3.39
C LYS A 20 8.95 -12.06 3.28
N LYS A 21 8.29 -11.37 4.22
CA LYS A 21 8.47 -9.92 4.43
C LYS A 21 9.83 -9.70 5.11
N SER A 22 10.88 -9.47 4.33
CA SER A 22 12.27 -9.38 4.82
C SER A 22 12.79 -7.95 4.92
N ARG A 23 12.15 -7.00 4.25
CA ARG A 23 12.53 -5.59 4.23
C ARG A 23 11.80 -4.81 5.31
N TYR A 24 12.52 -3.95 6.05
CA TYR A 24 11.94 -3.12 7.10
C TYR A 24 11.78 -1.67 6.65
N ASN A 25 10.55 -1.16 6.68
CA ASN A 25 10.27 0.25 6.46
C ASN A 25 10.42 1.01 7.80
N LYS A 26 11.48 1.81 7.90
CA LYS A 26 11.79 2.59 9.12
C LYS A 26 10.74 3.68 9.41
N PHE A 27 10.12 4.23 8.37
CA PHE A 27 9.09 5.26 8.49
C PHE A 27 7.78 4.68 9.03
N GLY A 28 7.26 3.63 8.37
CA GLY A 28 6.01 2.97 8.74
C GLY A 28 6.16 1.94 9.86
N LYS A 29 7.41 1.61 10.29
CA LYS A 29 7.73 0.61 11.33
C LYS A 29 7.12 -0.77 11.06
N TYR A 30 7.09 -1.21 9.80
CA TYR A 30 6.57 -2.52 9.41
C TYR A 30 7.54 -3.25 8.46
N TYR A 31 7.41 -4.59 8.44
CA TYR A 31 8.12 -5.42 7.47
C TYR A 31 7.29 -5.56 6.20
N TYR A 32 7.95 -5.49 5.05
CA TYR A 32 7.33 -5.67 3.74
C TYR A 32 8.19 -6.53 2.83
N ARG A 33 7.63 -6.99 1.72
CA ARG A 33 8.33 -7.61 0.59
C ARG A 33 8.27 -6.66 -0.61
N SER A 34 9.35 -6.62 -1.37
CA SER A 34 9.37 -5.86 -2.62
C SER A 34 8.91 -6.73 -3.80
N ALA A 35 8.69 -6.11 -4.95
CA ALA A 35 8.45 -6.86 -6.20
C ALA A 35 9.63 -7.78 -6.53
N GLU A 36 10.86 -7.30 -6.32
CA GLU A 36 12.09 -8.07 -6.56
C GLU A 36 12.15 -9.33 -5.70
N ASP A 37 11.75 -9.25 -4.43
CA ASP A 37 11.74 -10.42 -3.52
C ASP A 37 10.78 -11.51 -4.03
N ILE A 38 9.65 -11.12 -4.63
CA ILE A 38 8.69 -12.04 -5.24
C ILE A 38 9.28 -12.63 -6.53
N LEU A 39 9.85 -11.79 -7.39
CA LEU A 39 10.45 -12.22 -8.66
C LEU A 39 11.60 -13.22 -8.45
N GLU A 40 12.47 -12.99 -7.46
CA GLU A 40 13.53 -13.93 -7.12
C GLU A 40 12.96 -15.27 -6.60
N ALA A 41 11.92 -15.23 -5.78
CA ALA A 41 11.28 -16.43 -5.24
C ALA A 41 10.53 -17.26 -6.31
N ILE A 42 10.12 -16.64 -7.42
CA ILE A 42 9.46 -17.32 -8.55
C ILE A 42 10.44 -18.15 -9.38
N LYS A 43 11.70 -17.74 -9.52
CA LYS A 43 12.67 -18.39 -10.43
C LYS A 43 12.81 -19.92 -10.22
N PRO A 44 13.00 -20.45 -9.00
CA PRO A 44 13.03 -21.89 -8.78
C PRO A 44 11.69 -22.57 -9.06
N ILE A 45 10.57 -21.87 -8.88
CA ILE A 45 9.23 -22.37 -9.14
C ILE A 45 9.02 -22.60 -10.65
N ASN A 46 9.50 -21.68 -11.49
CA ASN A 46 9.45 -21.83 -12.94
C ASN A 46 10.04 -23.16 -13.41
N ILE A 47 11.22 -23.51 -12.88
CA ILE A 47 11.92 -24.74 -13.23
C ILE A 47 11.16 -25.95 -12.70
N LYS A 48 10.72 -25.91 -11.45
CA LYS A 48 10.06 -27.04 -10.78
C LYS A 48 8.74 -27.43 -11.44
N TYR A 49 7.94 -26.43 -11.87
CA TYR A 49 6.60 -26.65 -12.42
C TYR A 49 6.54 -26.56 -13.95
N GLU A 50 7.70 -26.36 -14.59
CA GLU A 50 7.79 -26.20 -16.06
C GLU A 50 6.82 -25.13 -16.56
N VAL A 51 6.91 -23.95 -15.96
CA VAL A 51 6.11 -22.76 -16.29
C VAL A 51 7.03 -21.57 -16.51
N ASN A 52 6.50 -20.54 -17.12
CA ASN A 52 7.16 -19.24 -17.27
C ASN A 52 6.27 -18.12 -16.74
N PHE A 53 6.84 -17.18 -15.99
CA PHE A 53 6.17 -15.97 -15.57
C PHE A 53 6.70 -14.77 -16.35
N THR A 54 5.79 -13.96 -16.87
CA THR A 54 6.08 -12.68 -17.51
C THR A 54 5.26 -11.56 -16.90
N ILE A 55 5.74 -10.33 -16.99
CA ILE A 55 5.00 -9.14 -16.57
C ILE A 55 5.06 -8.12 -17.69
N ASN A 56 3.89 -7.66 -18.13
CA ASN A 56 3.74 -6.54 -19.04
C ASN A 56 3.20 -5.33 -18.28
N GLU A 57 3.67 -4.13 -18.63
CA GLU A 57 3.20 -2.88 -18.06
C GLU A 57 2.69 -1.96 -19.16
N GLU A 58 1.57 -1.31 -18.89
CA GLU A 58 0.94 -0.33 -19.75
C GLU A 58 0.74 0.96 -18.95
N LEU A 59 1.08 2.09 -19.54
CA LEU A 59 0.79 3.41 -18.99
C LEU A 59 -0.53 3.91 -19.57
N ASN A 60 -1.49 4.19 -18.70
CA ASN A 60 -2.75 4.83 -19.07
C ASN A 60 -2.76 6.26 -18.53
N THR A 61 -3.05 7.22 -19.42
CA THR A 61 -3.14 8.65 -19.10
C THR A 61 -4.55 9.22 -19.29
N ASP A 62 -5.50 8.41 -19.74
CA ASP A 62 -6.86 8.85 -20.13
C ASP A 62 -7.71 9.30 -18.93
N LEU A 63 -7.33 8.92 -17.72
CA LEU A 63 -8.06 9.22 -16.49
C LEU A 63 -7.63 10.55 -15.82
N GLY A 64 -6.84 11.37 -16.51
CA GLY A 64 -6.34 12.64 -15.99
C GLY A 64 -5.14 12.49 -15.02
N THR A 65 -4.99 11.35 -14.37
CA THR A 65 -3.81 10.99 -13.59
C THR A 65 -3.17 9.74 -14.20
N PRO A 66 -1.85 9.75 -14.47
CA PRO A 66 -1.19 8.58 -15.05
C PRO A 66 -1.30 7.35 -14.15
N VAL A 67 -1.67 6.23 -14.72
CA VAL A 67 -1.83 4.94 -14.02
C VAL A 67 -1.03 3.88 -14.74
N ILE A 68 -0.22 3.11 -14.01
CA ILE A 68 0.44 1.92 -14.53
C ILE A 68 -0.47 0.72 -14.27
N LYS A 69 -0.84 0.01 -15.34
CA LYS A 69 -1.43 -1.31 -15.29
C LYS A 69 -0.32 -2.34 -15.46
N ALA A 70 -0.17 -3.26 -14.51
CA ALA A 70 0.69 -4.42 -14.65
C ALA A 70 -0.14 -5.69 -14.82
N VAL A 71 0.28 -6.56 -15.72
CA VAL A 71 -0.33 -7.87 -15.99
C VAL A 71 0.73 -8.94 -15.80
N ALA A 72 0.56 -9.77 -14.77
CA ALA A 72 1.37 -10.96 -14.55
C ALA A 72 0.71 -12.14 -15.28
N THR A 73 1.51 -12.88 -16.01
CA THR A 73 1.07 -14.05 -16.79
C THR A 73 1.91 -15.27 -16.38
N ILE A 74 1.27 -16.37 -16.05
CA ILE A 74 1.89 -17.70 -15.96
C ILE A 74 1.54 -18.50 -17.20
N THR A 75 2.54 -19.10 -17.85
CA THR A 75 2.37 -19.89 -19.05
C THR A 75 2.96 -21.30 -18.84
N CYS A 76 2.21 -22.33 -19.22
CA CYS A 76 2.71 -23.69 -19.23
C CYS A 76 3.68 -23.87 -20.39
N ASN A 77 4.90 -24.35 -20.12
CA ASN A 77 5.92 -24.52 -21.16
C ASN A 77 5.56 -25.57 -22.21
N ASP A 78 4.81 -26.61 -21.81
CA ASP A 78 4.44 -27.72 -22.69
C ASP A 78 3.28 -27.38 -23.63
N THR A 79 2.24 -26.71 -23.11
CA THR A 79 0.97 -26.49 -23.85
C THR A 79 0.82 -25.08 -24.38
N GLY A 80 1.52 -24.11 -23.80
CA GLY A 80 1.35 -22.69 -24.07
C GLY A 80 0.10 -22.08 -23.40
N ASP A 81 -0.69 -22.87 -22.67
CA ASP A 81 -1.82 -22.36 -21.92
C ASP A 81 -1.37 -21.35 -20.87
N SER A 82 -2.14 -20.30 -20.67
CA SER A 82 -1.77 -19.23 -19.76
C SER A 82 -2.93 -18.74 -18.90
N LEU A 83 -2.58 -18.19 -17.73
CA LEU A 83 -3.48 -17.52 -16.82
C LEU A 83 -2.87 -16.17 -16.46
N THR A 84 -3.72 -15.16 -16.24
CA THR A 84 -3.27 -13.79 -15.96
C THR A 84 -3.95 -13.21 -14.74
N ALA A 85 -3.25 -12.30 -14.07
CA ALA A 85 -3.83 -11.37 -13.11
C ALA A 85 -3.28 -9.97 -13.35
N SER A 86 -4.07 -8.95 -13.09
CA SER A 86 -3.67 -7.56 -13.26
C SER A 86 -3.80 -6.76 -11.99
N ALA A 87 -3.05 -5.66 -11.92
CA ALA A 87 -3.17 -4.65 -10.88
C ALA A 87 -2.83 -3.27 -11.44
N TYR A 88 -3.22 -2.24 -10.71
CA TYR A 88 -3.03 -0.85 -11.09
C TYR A 88 -2.31 -0.09 -9.99
N ALA A 89 -1.47 0.85 -10.38
CA ALA A 89 -0.85 1.80 -9.47
C ALA A 89 -0.88 3.21 -10.06
N VAL A 90 -1.34 4.17 -9.30
CA VAL A 90 -1.34 5.59 -9.69
C VAL A 90 0.10 6.11 -9.64
N VAL A 91 0.50 6.87 -10.67
CA VAL A 91 1.78 7.58 -10.67
C VAL A 91 1.60 8.89 -9.93
N GLU A 92 1.88 8.89 -8.64
CA GLU A 92 1.76 10.06 -7.80
C GLU A 92 3.15 10.60 -7.43
N LYS A 93 3.33 11.89 -7.62
CA LYS A 93 4.58 12.58 -7.31
C LYS A 93 4.55 13.06 -5.86
N ALA A 94 5.18 12.33 -4.94
CA ALA A 94 5.39 12.80 -3.59
C ALA A 94 6.33 14.00 -3.55
N GLY A 95 6.21 14.87 -2.54
CA GLY A 95 6.98 16.10 -2.42
C GLY A 95 8.49 15.90 -2.63
N GLY A 96 9.07 16.62 -3.59
CA GLY A 96 10.49 16.55 -3.94
C GLY A 96 10.92 15.35 -4.81
N MET A 97 10.03 14.41 -5.11
CA MET A 97 10.35 13.25 -5.95
C MET A 97 10.43 13.64 -7.43
N ALA A 98 11.49 13.18 -8.13
CA ALA A 98 11.57 13.32 -9.58
C ALA A 98 10.55 12.43 -10.29
N LEU A 99 10.03 12.88 -11.44
CA LEU A 99 9.02 12.14 -12.20
C LEU A 99 9.43 10.68 -12.52
N PRO A 100 10.67 10.37 -12.97
CA PRO A 100 11.11 8.99 -13.19
C PRO A 100 11.05 8.13 -11.93
N GLN A 101 11.30 8.69 -10.75
CA GLN A 101 11.18 7.98 -9.47
C GLN A 101 9.72 7.66 -9.14
N ALA A 102 8.79 8.57 -9.42
CA ALA A 102 7.36 8.34 -9.24
C ALA A 102 6.88 7.18 -10.13
N TYR A 103 7.30 7.15 -11.40
CA TYR A 103 7.04 6.03 -12.32
C TYR A 103 7.63 4.72 -11.82
N GLY A 104 8.90 4.70 -11.42
CA GLY A 104 9.56 3.51 -10.89
C GLY A 104 8.88 2.97 -9.62
N SER A 105 8.42 3.86 -8.74
CA SER A 105 7.65 3.49 -7.56
C SER A 105 6.31 2.85 -7.95
N ALA A 106 5.52 3.50 -8.82
CA ALA A 106 4.23 2.97 -9.28
C ALA A 106 4.40 1.62 -10.00
N SER A 107 5.41 1.46 -10.86
CA SER A 107 5.77 0.19 -11.51
C SER A 107 6.03 -0.91 -10.48
N SER A 108 6.85 -0.65 -9.47
CA SER A 108 7.14 -1.62 -8.39
C SER A 108 5.88 -2.04 -7.64
N TYR A 109 4.98 -1.11 -7.34
CA TYR A 109 3.70 -1.42 -6.69
C TYR A 109 2.78 -2.23 -7.61
N ALA A 110 2.62 -1.83 -8.88
CA ALA A 110 1.77 -2.54 -9.83
C ALA A 110 2.24 -4.00 -10.03
N LYS A 111 3.57 -4.22 -10.18
CA LYS A 111 4.18 -5.56 -10.25
C LYS A 111 3.91 -6.39 -8.99
N LYS A 112 4.14 -5.80 -7.82
CA LYS A 112 3.91 -6.50 -6.55
C LYS A 112 2.46 -6.95 -6.42
N TYR A 113 1.51 -6.09 -6.75
CA TYR A 113 0.09 -6.39 -6.61
C TYR A 113 -0.40 -7.39 -7.67
N CYS A 114 0.00 -7.29 -8.94
CA CYS A 114 -0.42 -8.27 -9.95
C CYS A 114 0.15 -9.66 -9.67
N LEU A 115 1.39 -9.76 -9.19
CA LEU A 115 1.98 -11.02 -8.73
C LEU A 115 1.28 -11.54 -7.47
N GLY A 116 0.95 -10.64 -6.53
CA GLY A 116 0.18 -10.96 -5.34
C GLY A 116 -1.18 -11.57 -5.68
N ASN A 117 -1.89 -10.98 -6.63
CA ASN A 117 -3.18 -11.47 -7.13
C ASN A 117 -3.04 -12.85 -7.81
N LEU A 118 -2.02 -13.03 -8.67
CA LEU A 118 -1.82 -14.29 -9.40
C LEU A 118 -1.41 -15.43 -8.45
N LEU A 119 -0.55 -15.15 -7.48
CA LEU A 119 0.02 -16.14 -6.57
C LEU A 119 -0.77 -16.30 -5.27
N LEU A 120 -1.86 -15.54 -5.09
CA LEU A 120 -2.66 -15.49 -3.85
C LEU A 120 -1.78 -15.22 -2.63
N ILE A 121 -0.84 -14.28 -2.77
CA ILE A 121 0.03 -13.90 -1.66
C ILE A 121 -0.79 -13.09 -0.67
N ASP A 122 -1.01 -13.66 0.51
CA ASP A 122 -1.64 -12.95 1.61
C ASP A 122 -0.69 -11.88 2.16
N ASP A 123 -1.07 -10.63 1.99
CA ASP A 123 -0.41 -9.48 2.58
C ASP A 123 -1.05 -9.09 3.92
N SER A 124 -1.68 -10.08 4.61
CA SER A 124 -2.36 -9.87 5.88
C SER A 124 -1.44 -9.41 7.04
N ALA A 125 -0.85 -8.27 6.89
CA ALA A 125 -0.78 -7.19 7.86
C ALA A 125 -1.48 -6.06 7.13
N ASP A 126 -2.77 -6.05 7.22
CA ASP A 126 -3.64 -5.08 6.60
C ASP A 126 -3.16 -3.69 7.01
N ALA A 127 -3.05 -2.77 6.05
CA ALA A 127 -2.78 -1.37 6.38
C ALA A 127 -3.85 -0.82 7.35
N ASP A 128 -5.01 -1.47 7.39
CA ASP A 128 -6.09 -1.22 8.35
C ASP A 128 -5.77 -1.72 9.77
N GLU A 129 -4.90 -2.70 9.98
CA GLU A 129 -4.44 -3.08 11.33
C GLU A 129 -3.64 -1.96 12.02
N HIS A 130 -3.02 -1.07 11.28
CA HIS A 130 -2.35 0.11 11.82
C HIS A 130 -3.29 1.30 12.04
N ASN A 131 -4.52 1.23 11.53
CA ASN A 131 -5.60 2.18 11.80
C ASN A 131 -6.46 1.78 13.02
N THR A 132 -6.06 0.79 13.81
CA THR A 132 -6.67 0.51 15.10
C THR A 132 -6.24 1.50 16.17
N GLY A 133 -6.45 2.80 15.92
CA GLY A 133 -6.84 3.72 16.94
C GLY A 133 -8.23 3.31 17.41
N ALA A 134 -8.28 2.37 18.35
CA ALA A 134 -9.42 2.06 19.20
C ALA A 134 -10.82 2.16 18.57
N ILE A 135 -11.25 1.14 17.82
CA ILE A 135 -12.68 0.83 17.76
C ILE A 135 -12.88 -0.54 18.40
N LYS A 136 -13.06 -0.55 19.72
CA LYS A 136 -13.70 -1.66 20.43
C LYS A 136 -15.20 -1.63 20.10
N LYS A 137 -15.62 -2.65 19.33
CA LYS A 137 -16.93 -3.32 19.40
C LYS A 137 -18.21 -2.47 19.51
N THR A 138 -19.05 -2.49 18.47
CA THR A 138 -20.39 -3.11 18.65
C THR A 138 -21.04 -3.24 17.26
N LEU A 139 -21.26 -4.48 16.83
CA LEU A 139 -22.23 -4.84 15.80
C LEU A 139 -23.63 -4.61 16.36
N THR A 140 -24.29 -3.54 15.97
CA THR A 140 -25.74 -3.45 15.75
C THR A 140 -25.99 -2.18 14.93
N GLY A 141 -26.78 -2.32 13.86
CA GLY A 141 -26.98 -1.31 12.84
C GLY A 141 -27.59 -0.01 13.34
N SER A 142 -27.18 1.04 12.74
CA SER A 142 -28.00 2.14 12.24
C SER A 142 -27.09 3.28 11.75
N THR A 143 -27.38 3.77 10.56
CA THR A 143 -26.81 4.96 9.93
C THR A 143 -26.94 6.19 10.83
N THR A 144 -25.79 6.81 11.19
CA THR A 144 -25.69 8.26 11.43
C THR A 144 -24.21 8.65 11.47
N THR A 145 -23.82 9.56 10.61
CA THR A 145 -22.50 10.19 10.52
C THR A 145 -22.19 10.98 11.80
N ALA A 146 -21.20 10.53 12.59
CA ALA A 146 -20.65 11.30 13.70
C ALA A 146 -19.30 11.93 13.28
N PRO A 147 -18.98 13.16 13.71
CA PRO A 147 -17.77 13.88 13.32
C PRO A 147 -16.52 13.22 13.92
N VAL A 148 -15.47 13.08 13.09
CA VAL A 148 -14.14 12.62 13.53
C VAL A 148 -13.59 13.57 14.60
N ALA A 149 -13.32 13.06 15.80
CA ALA A 149 -12.78 13.87 16.89
C ALA A 149 -11.36 14.36 16.52
N LYS A 150 -11.16 15.69 16.57
CA LYS A 150 -9.86 16.33 16.31
C LYS A 150 -8.85 15.93 17.39
N PRO A 151 -7.56 15.72 17.03
CA PRO A 151 -6.53 15.46 18.03
C PRO A 151 -6.41 16.67 18.99
N LYS A 152 -6.26 16.39 20.29
CA LYS A 152 -6.16 17.45 21.32
C LYS A 152 -4.76 18.06 21.36
N ILE A 153 -4.69 19.39 21.52
CA ILE A 153 -3.45 20.05 21.93
C ILE A 153 -3.25 19.78 23.41
N THR A 154 -2.12 19.12 23.74
CA THR A 154 -1.64 18.89 25.11
C THR A 154 -0.45 19.79 25.40
N LYS A 155 0.00 19.85 26.66
CA LYS A 155 1.22 20.61 27.04
C LYS A 155 2.44 20.25 26.19
N ASP A 156 2.55 18.99 25.75
CA ASP A 156 3.67 18.53 24.89
C ASP A 156 3.57 19.05 23.44
N ASN A 157 2.38 19.43 23.00
CA ASN A 157 2.14 19.93 21.64
C ASN A 157 2.03 21.46 21.57
N ILE A 158 1.83 22.15 22.68
CA ILE A 158 1.60 23.59 22.70
C ILE A 158 2.81 24.36 22.19
N ASP A 159 4.03 23.91 22.49
CA ASP A 159 5.26 24.52 22.01
C ASP A 159 5.43 24.44 20.49
N LYS A 160 4.92 23.34 19.88
CA LYS A 160 4.89 23.20 18.42
C LYS A 160 3.87 24.13 17.80
N ALA A 161 2.72 24.30 18.44
CA ALA A 161 1.67 25.23 18.00
C ALA A 161 2.14 26.68 18.09
N LYS A 162 2.85 27.06 19.16
CA LYS A 162 3.47 28.38 19.30
C LYS A 162 4.53 28.64 18.22
N LYS A 163 5.42 27.68 17.96
CA LYS A 163 6.40 27.78 16.86
C LYS A 163 5.74 27.93 15.49
N PHE A 164 4.61 27.26 15.26
CA PHE A 164 3.85 27.42 14.01
C PHE A 164 3.28 28.83 13.87
N LEU A 165 2.73 29.43 14.94
CA LEU A 165 2.23 30.80 14.94
C LEU A 165 3.37 31.82 14.76
N ALA A 166 4.51 31.63 15.43
CA ALA A 166 5.69 32.48 15.27
C ALA A 166 6.28 32.48 13.85
N ASN A 167 6.04 31.40 13.08
CA ASN A 167 6.42 31.28 11.67
C ASN A 167 5.30 31.72 10.69
N ASN A 168 4.48 32.70 11.05
CA ASN A 168 3.35 33.20 10.25
C ASN A 168 2.22 32.19 10.00
N GLY A 169 2.10 31.14 10.79
CA GLY A 169 0.97 30.22 10.77
C GLY A 169 -0.30 30.91 11.31
N LYS A 170 -1.48 30.59 10.75
CA LYS A 170 -2.74 31.16 11.19
C LYS A 170 -3.35 30.34 12.33
N LEU A 171 -3.81 31.00 13.40
CA LEU A 171 -4.50 30.35 14.51
C LEU A 171 -5.75 29.57 14.08
N GLU A 172 -6.46 30.09 13.07
CA GLU A 172 -7.64 29.44 12.48
C GLU A 172 -7.32 28.04 11.92
N THR A 173 -6.10 27.86 11.37
CA THR A 173 -5.65 26.56 10.86
C THR A 173 -5.43 25.55 12.01
N LEU A 174 -4.93 26.01 13.15
CA LEU A 174 -4.78 25.16 14.35
C LEU A 174 -6.14 24.75 14.91
N ILE A 175 -7.09 25.68 15.02
CA ILE A 175 -8.46 25.42 15.49
C ILE A 175 -9.21 24.49 14.52
N ALA A 176 -8.96 24.59 13.21
CA ALA A 176 -9.54 23.68 12.23
C ALA A 176 -9.04 22.25 12.37
N THR A 177 -7.78 22.06 12.75
CA THR A 177 -7.07 20.76 12.76
C THR A 177 -7.10 20.08 14.12
N TYR A 178 -7.07 20.85 15.22
CA TYR A 178 -6.95 20.34 16.59
C TYR A 178 -8.12 20.74 17.47
N ASP A 179 -8.42 19.92 18.48
CA ASP A 179 -9.29 20.25 19.60
C ASP A 179 -8.44 20.95 20.66
N ILE A 180 -8.65 22.27 20.85
CA ILE A 180 -7.85 23.11 21.73
C ILE A 180 -8.73 23.51 22.91
N ASP A 181 -8.32 23.12 24.12
CA ASP A 181 -9.03 23.53 25.31
C ASP A 181 -8.93 25.05 25.60
N ALA A 182 -9.80 25.55 26.46
CA ALA A 182 -9.90 26.98 26.72
C ALA A 182 -8.62 27.60 27.37
N GLU A 183 -7.84 26.80 28.11
CA GLU A 183 -6.58 27.24 28.71
C GLU A 183 -5.46 27.34 27.65
N SER A 184 -5.29 26.29 26.84
CA SER A 184 -4.34 26.26 25.74
C SER A 184 -4.64 27.33 24.68
N LEU A 185 -5.94 27.61 24.43
CA LEU A 185 -6.33 28.66 23.50
C LEU A 185 -5.99 30.07 24.02
N LYS A 186 -6.09 30.32 25.33
CA LYS A 186 -5.68 31.58 25.94
C LYS A 186 -4.16 31.76 25.85
N GLU A 187 -3.40 30.69 26.07
CA GLU A 187 -1.95 30.68 26.00
C GLU A 187 -1.43 30.95 24.57
N LEU A 188 -2.13 30.43 23.54
CA LEU A 188 -1.81 30.67 22.14
C LEU A 188 -2.24 32.06 21.62
N LYS A 189 -3.13 32.76 22.33
CA LYS A 189 -3.58 34.12 21.99
C LYS A 189 -2.78 35.21 22.67
N ASN A 190 -2.02 34.90 23.72
CA ASN A 190 -1.29 35.84 24.52
C ASN A 190 0.18 36.04 24.07
N GLU A 191 0.51 35.54 22.90
CA GLU A 191 1.70 35.92 22.12
C GLU A 191 1.23 36.80 20.92
#